data_56b62d6cbad4542fb05b042fb2303dbb
#
_entry.id   56b62d6cbad4542fb05b042fb2303dbb
#
_cell.length_a   1.000
_cell.length_b   1.000
_cell.length_c   1.000
_cell.angle_alpha   90.00
_cell.angle_beta   90.00
_cell.angle_gamma   90.00
#
_symmetry.space_group_name_H-M   'P 1'
#
loop_
_entity.id
_entity.type
_entity.pdbx_description
1 polymer ?
#
loop_
_entity_poly.entity_id
_entity_poly.type
_entity_poly.pdbx_seq_one_letter_code
_entity_poly.pdbx_strand_id
1 'polypeptide(L)'
;MELRRKTLKLMGSHIDILIFDSVDAETILDDAVEMLKVYEHRFSANDDSSELMEVNHNAGVKAIKVHPDLFDLIKIGKNHSCAPNSFLNIAIGPIVQTWRIGFKDVKVPTKQEIDNLLEITDPNQIIINEEEQSVYLARKGMAINLGALAKGYIADLMIEYLKKRGVDAGLINLGGNVLAFGDAKHNQDLMWRIGIQNPVETRGNHLFTIGIRNQSVVTSGIYERNHTENGKTYHHILNPKTGYPVETNVAGLSIISRKSVDGEIWTTRLFGKDIKDILEEVNNLPDIECVIVTTEGKVYYTSGVLDKIIC
;
A
#
# COMPACT_ATOMS: atom_id res chain seq x y z
N MET A 1 10.24 1.03 -30.77
CA MET A 1 9.39 1.77 -29.83
C MET A 1 10.25 2.05 -28.61
N GLU A 2 10.48 3.31 -28.29
CA GLU A 2 11.36 3.75 -27.19
C GLU A 2 10.59 3.73 -25.88
N LEU A 3 11.26 3.40 -24.75
CA LEU A 3 10.68 3.46 -23.43
C LEU A 3 10.91 4.87 -22.86
N ARG A 4 9.83 5.61 -22.57
CA ARG A 4 9.88 6.91 -21.92
C ARG A 4 9.70 6.75 -20.42
N ARG A 5 10.43 7.54 -19.63
CA ARG A 5 10.42 7.46 -18.18
C ARG A 5 10.33 8.84 -17.55
N LYS A 6 9.48 8.95 -16.52
CA LYS A 6 9.45 10.08 -15.61
C LYS A 6 9.75 9.57 -14.21
N THR A 7 10.73 10.20 -13.55
CA THR A 7 11.13 9.88 -12.18
C THR A 7 10.94 11.09 -11.30
N LEU A 8 10.33 10.91 -10.12
CA LEU A 8 10.12 11.98 -9.15
C LEU A 8 10.16 11.43 -7.72
N LYS A 9 10.18 12.35 -6.74
CA LYS A 9 10.06 12.00 -5.32
C LYS A 9 8.74 12.54 -4.79
N LEU A 10 7.84 11.63 -4.40
CA LEU A 10 6.51 11.96 -3.90
C LEU A 10 6.08 10.87 -2.90
N MET A 11 5.08 11.11 -2.05
CA MET A 11 4.59 10.16 -1.04
C MET A 11 5.71 9.56 -0.18
N GLY A 12 6.78 10.34 0.08
CA GLY A 12 7.96 9.90 0.83
C GLY A 12 8.81 8.82 0.13
N SER A 13 8.63 8.60 -1.18
CA SER A 13 9.28 7.53 -1.94
C SER A 13 9.78 8.03 -3.30
N HIS A 14 10.67 7.25 -3.93
CA HIS A 14 10.98 7.40 -5.35
C HIS A 14 9.86 6.77 -6.18
N ILE A 15 9.42 7.48 -7.20
CA ILE A 15 8.34 7.09 -8.10
C ILE A 15 8.89 7.04 -9.52
N ASP A 16 8.55 5.99 -10.24
CA ASP A 16 8.86 5.84 -11.66
C ASP A 16 7.57 5.56 -12.43
N ILE A 17 7.37 6.31 -13.52
CA ILE A 17 6.34 6.06 -14.52
C ILE A 17 7.06 5.76 -15.83
N LEU A 18 6.83 4.58 -16.39
CA LEU A 18 7.40 4.13 -17.65
C LEU A 18 6.27 3.84 -18.62
N ILE A 19 6.35 4.38 -19.82
CA ILE A 19 5.42 4.06 -20.92
C ILE A 19 6.23 3.84 -22.21
N PHE A 20 5.73 2.98 -23.10
CA PHE A 20 6.27 2.95 -24.44
C PHE A 20 5.85 4.17 -25.22
N ASP A 21 6.74 4.61 -26.13
CA ASP A 21 6.57 5.84 -26.90
C ASP A 21 5.21 5.86 -27.62
N SER A 22 4.48 6.94 -27.38
CA SER A 22 3.17 7.24 -27.96
C SER A 22 3.18 8.68 -28.47
N VAL A 23 2.21 9.03 -29.28
CA VAL A 23 1.97 10.44 -29.61
C VAL A 23 1.71 11.19 -28.31
N ASP A 24 2.42 12.29 -28.07
CA ASP A 24 2.32 13.13 -26.87
C ASP A 24 2.80 12.47 -25.55
N ALA A 25 3.74 11.51 -25.60
CA ALA A 25 4.24 10.78 -24.43
C ALA A 25 4.68 11.71 -23.26
N GLU A 26 5.37 12.83 -23.54
CA GLU A 26 5.80 13.79 -22.52
C GLU A 26 4.60 14.46 -21.83
N THR A 27 3.61 14.92 -22.59
CA THR A 27 2.38 15.51 -22.04
C THR A 27 1.63 14.51 -21.18
N ILE A 28 1.52 13.24 -21.63
CA ILE A 28 0.86 12.17 -20.86
C ILE A 28 1.58 11.93 -19.54
N LEU A 29 2.91 11.92 -19.54
CA LEU A 29 3.72 11.72 -18.34
C LEU A 29 3.61 12.93 -17.38
N ASP A 30 3.58 14.17 -17.92
CA ASP A 30 3.42 15.36 -17.10
C ASP A 30 2.03 15.42 -16.45
N ASP A 31 0.96 15.13 -17.20
CA ASP A 31 -0.39 15.03 -16.67
C ASP A 31 -0.49 13.92 -15.58
N ALA A 32 0.20 12.78 -15.79
CA ALA A 32 0.25 11.70 -14.81
C ALA A 32 0.94 12.14 -13.51
N VAL A 33 1.99 12.97 -13.59
CA VAL A 33 2.65 13.55 -12.41
C VAL A 33 1.72 14.51 -11.66
N GLU A 34 0.98 15.37 -12.37
CA GLU A 34 0.01 16.27 -11.72
C GLU A 34 -1.12 15.47 -11.05
N MET A 35 -1.60 14.41 -11.67
CA MET A 35 -2.58 13.50 -11.08
C MET A 35 -2.05 12.87 -9.78
N LEU A 36 -0.78 12.43 -9.75
CA LEU A 36 -0.15 11.91 -8.53
C LEU A 36 -0.14 12.93 -7.38
N LYS A 37 0.18 14.19 -7.67
CA LYS A 37 0.18 15.27 -6.66
C LYS A 37 -1.21 15.50 -6.08
N VAL A 38 -2.25 15.47 -6.93
CA VAL A 38 -3.64 15.60 -6.48
C VAL A 38 -4.02 14.47 -5.53
N TYR A 39 -3.67 13.23 -5.85
CA TYR A 39 -3.99 12.09 -4.98
C TYR A 39 -3.14 12.03 -3.72
N GLU A 40 -1.86 12.39 -3.78
CA GLU A 40 -1.02 12.52 -2.59
C GLU A 40 -1.66 13.48 -1.58
N HIS A 41 -2.07 14.66 -2.06
CA HIS A 41 -2.75 15.65 -1.22
C HIS A 41 -4.08 15.11 -0.69
N ARG A 42 -4.97 14.62 -1.57
CA ARG A 42 -6.32 14.15 -1.21
C ARG A 42 -6.32 13.05 -0.13
N PHE A 43 -5.39 12.09 -0.23
CA PHE A 43 -5.34 10.90 0.65
C PHE A 43 -4.38 11.06 1.83
N SER A 44 -3.76 12.22 1.99
CA SER A 44 -2.77 12.46 3.03
C SER A 44 -3.41 12.54 4.42
N ALA A 45 -2.89 11.73 5.36
CA ALA A 45 -3.17 11.88 6.79
C ALA A 45 -2.12 12.76 7.52
N ASN A 46 -1.23 13.45 6.76
CA ASN A 46 -0.13 14.27 7.29
C ASN A 46 -0.16 15.71 6.78
N ASP A 47 -1.13 16.07 5.98
CA ASP A 47 -1.37 17.42 5.47
C ASP A 47 -2.72 17.91 5.96
N ASP A 48 -2.72 18.86 6.90
CA ASP A 48 -3.94 19.36 7.53
C ASP A 48 -4.94 19.99 6.55
N SER A 49 -4.50 20.36 5.36
CA SER A 49 -5.36 20.91 4.30
C SER A 49 -5.97 19.83 3.39
N SER A 50 -5.63 18.56 3.60
CA SER A 50 -6.11 17.46 2.78
C SER A 50 -7.60 17.16 3.01
N GLU A 51 -8.24 16.59 1.99
CA GLU A 51 -9.64 16.15 2.07
C GLU A 51 -9.83 15.04 3.11
N LEU A 52 -8.87 14.12 3.25
CA LEU A 52 -8.90 13.10 4.30
C LEU A 52 -8.82 13.72 5.70
N MET A 53 -8.01 14.77 5.89
CA MET A 53 -7.91 15.46 7.17
C MET A 53 -9.17 16.27 7.50
N GLU A 54 -9.93 16.75 6.50
CA GLU A 54 -11.25 17.32 6.76
C GLU A 54 -12.19 16.30 7.41
N VAL A 55 -12.19 15.04 6.94
CA VAL A 55 -12.92 13.94 7.59
C VAL A 55 -12.43 13.71 9.02
N ASN A 56 -11.12 13.63 9.22
CA ASN A 56 -10.51 13.35 10.51
C ASN A 56 -10.78 14.48 11.54
N HIS A 57 -10.70 15.75 11.14
CA HIS A 57 -10.97 16.90 12.00
C HIS A 57 -12.44 17.00 12.43
N ASN A 58 -13.36 16.40 11.68
CA ASN A 58 -14.79 16.38 11.99
C ASN A 58 -15.25 15.11 12.73
N ALA A 59 -14.32 14.29 13.22
CA ALA A 59 -14.63 13.09 14.00
C ALA A 59 -15.47 13.41 15.24
N GLY A 60 -16.64 12.75 15.37
CA GLY A 60 -17.62 12.98 16.44
C GLY A 60 -18.45 14.26 16.28
N VAL A 61 -18.32 15.00 15.16
CA VAL A 61 -19.01 16.28 14.92
C VAL A 61 -20.05 16.17 13.82
N LYS A 62 -19.63 15.85 12.58
CA LYS A 62 -20.51 15.77 11.42
C LYS A 62 -19.94 14.86 10.33
N ALA A 63 -20.82 14.38 9.43
CA ALA A 63 -20.43 13.73 8.19
C ALA A 63 -19.82 14.74 7.21
N ILE A 64 -18.81 14.29 6.46
CA ILE A 64 -18.15 15.08 5.42
C ILE A 64 -18.37 14.39 4.07
N LYS A 65 -18.89 15.15 3.11
CA LYS A 65 -18.98 14.72 1.70
C LYS A 65 -17.58 14.79 1.10
N VAL A 66 -17.17 13.72 0.42
CA VAL A 66 -15.82 13.59 -0.13
C VAL A 66 -15.85 13.25 -1.61
N HIS A 67 -14.71 13.47 -2.27
CA HIS A 67 -14.53 13.08 -3.68
C HIS A 67 -14.78 11.57 -3.86
N PRO A 68 -15.36 11.12 -4.97
CA PRO A 68 -15.65 9.71 -5.23
C PRO A 68 -14.46 8.78 -4.99
N ASP A 69 -13.26 9.13 -5.45
CA ASP A 69 -12.07 8.29 -5.27
C ASP A 69 -11.67 8.14 -3.79
N LEU A 70 -11.80 9.20 -2.98
CA LEU A 70 -11.55 9.10 -1.53
C LEU A 70 -12.64 8.27 -0.85
N PHE A 71 -13.89 8.45 -1.25
CA PHE A 71 -15.03 7.68 -0.77
C PHE A 71 -14.84 6.19 -1.03
N ASP A 72 -14.50 5.81 -2.25
CA ASP A 72 -14.30 4.42 -2.66
C ASP A 72 -13.13 3.79 -1.90
N LEU A 73 -12.01 4.51 -1.76
CA LEU A 73 -10.85 4.00 -1.02
C LEU A 73 -11.17 3.80 0.48
N ILE A 74 -11.91 4.72 1.11
CA ILE A 74 -12.38 4.56 2.50
C ILE A 74 -13.33 3.37 2.62
N LYS A 75 -14.26 3.20 1.67
CA LYS A 75 -15.20 2.07 1.63
C LYS A 75 -14.45 0.73 1.53
N ILE A 76 -13.50 0.62 0.60
CA ILE A 76 -12.63 -0.55 0.45
C ILE A 76 -11.88 -0.81 1.77
N GLY A 77 -11.23 0.20 2.30
CA GLY A 77 -10.44 0.10 3.53
C GLY A 77 -11.28 -0.32 4.73
N LYS A 78 -12.48 0.26 4.91
CA LYS A 78 -13.41 -0.14 5.98
C LYS A 78 -13.82 -1.61 5.85
N ASN A 79 -14.23 -2.04 4.66
CA ASN A 79 -14.69 -3.41 4.43
C ASN A 79 -13.60 -4.43 4.82
N HIS A 80 -12.36 -4.18 4.41
CA HIS A 80 -11.23 -5.04 4.74
C HIS A 80 -10.75 -4.91 6.18
N SER A 81 -10.94 -3.75 6.81
CA SER A 81 -10.65 -3.55 8.24
C SER A 81 -11.62 -4.31 9.14
N CYS A 82 -12.90 -4.38 8.76
CA CYS A 82 -13.94 -5.11 9.49
C CYS A 82 -13.94 -6.62 9.20
N ALA A 83 -13.12 -7.10 8.27
CA ALA A 83 -13.05 -8.52 7.94
C ALA A 83 -12.44 -9.33 9.10
N PRO A 84 -12.88 -10.58 9.31
CA PRO A 84 -12.37 -11.44 10.38
C PRO A 84 -10.84 -11.58 10.32
N ASN A 85 -10.18 -11.50 11.48
CA ASN A 85 -8.74 -11.69 11.64
C ASN A 85 -7.86 -10.79 10.74
N SER A 86 -8.37 -9.63 10.33
CA SER A 86 -7.62 -8.66 9.55
C SER A 86 -6.59 -7.92 10.41
N PHE A 87 -5.36 -7.78 9.90
CA PHE A 87 -4.38 -6.83 10.45
C PHE A 87 -4.48 -5.46 9.78
N LEU A 88 -5.24 -5.33 8.70
CA LEU A 88 -5.59 -4.04 8.14
C LEU A 88 -6.64 -3.37 9.01
N ASN A 89 -6.39 -2.12 9.40
CA ASN A 89 -7.35 -1.26 10.07
C ASN A 89 -7.12 0.19 9.66
N ILE A 90 -8.01 0.76 8.86
CA ILE A 90 -7.88 2.16 8.44
C ILE A 90 -8.23 3.16 9.56
N ALA A 91 -8.92 2.75 10.63
CA ALA A 91 -9.18 3.59 11.80
C ALA A 91 -7.97 3.71 12.75
N ILE A 92 -6.82 3.10 12.42
CA ILE A 92 -5.60 3.10 13.23
C ILE A 92 -4.87 4.45 13.26
N GLY A 93 -5.39 5.46 12.56
CA GLY A 93 -4.79 6.78 12.42
C GLY A 93 -4.24 7.39 13.71
N PRO A 94 -4.98 7.42 14.85
CA PRO A 94 -4.50 7.97 16.10
C PRO A 94 -3.22 7.30 16.62
N ILE A 95 -3.12 5.97 16.48
CA ILE A 95 -1.94 5.20 16.91
C ILE A 95 -0.75 5.49 15.97
N VAL A 96 -0.96 5.49 14.65
CA VAL A 96 0.10 5.82 13.66
C VAL A 96 0.66 7.21 13.91
N GLN A 97 -0.20 8.20 14.18
CA GLN A 97 0.21 9.58 14.47
C GLN A 97 0.92 9.71 15.83
N THR A 98 0.69 8.81 16.77
CA THR A 98 1.39 8.80 18.05
C THR A 98 2.77 8.18 17.94
N TRP A 99 2.91 7.08 17.21
CA TRP A 99 4.21 6.44 16.95
C TRP A 99 5.13 7.26 16.05
N ARG A 100 4.61 7.81 14.98
CA ARG A 100 5.36 8.59 13.98
C ARG A 100 6.60 7.86 13.43
N ILE A 101 6.57 6.53 13.31
CA ILE A 101 7.69 5.73 12.76
C ILE A 101 7.96 6.15 11.32
N GLY A 102 9.22 6.51 11.03
CA GLY A 102 9.66 7.03 9.74
C GLY A 102 9.64 8.57 9.64
N PHE A 103 9.25 9.27 10.70
CA PHE A 103 9.31 10.73 10.80
C PHE A 103 10.39 11.16 11.80
N LYS A 104 10.79 12.44 11.78
CA LYS A 104 11.84 12.99 12.65
C LYS A 104 11.43 13.02 14.13
N ASP A 105 10.15 13.12 14.41
CA ASP A 105 9.52 13.21 15.73
C ASP A 105 8.97 11.86 16.22
N VAL A 106 9.56 10.77 15.75
CA VAL A 106 9.24 9.41 16.22
C VAL A 106 9.43 9.28 17.72
N LYS A 107 8.49 8.59 18.39
CA LYS A 107 8.59 8.24 19.81
C LYS A 107 8.03 6.85 20.08
N VAL A 108 8.45 6.21 21.16
CA VAL A 108 7.84 5.00 21.69
C VAL A 108 6.72 5.42 22.65
N PRO A 109 5.42 5.18 22.34
CA PRO A 109 4.33 5.56 23.22
C PRO A 109 4.32 4.73 24.50
N THR A 110 3.81 5.29 25.57
CA THR A 110 3.52 4.54 26.79
C THR A 110 2.36 3.59 26.61
N LYS A 111 2.30 2.53 27.43
CA LYS A 111 1.17 1.58 27.40
C LYS A 111 -0.18 2.29 27.60
N GLN A 112 -0.25 3.24 28.53
CA GLN A 112 -1.47 3.99 28.82
C GLN A 112 -1.93 4.85 27.61
N GLU A 113 -1.00 5.48 26.89
CA GLU A 113 -1.32 6.21 25.65
C GLU A 113 -1.95 5.27 24.61
N ILE A 114 -1.34 4.10 24.39
CA ILE A 114 -1.84 3.11 23.43
C ILE A 114 -3.21 2.56 23.85
N ASP A 115 -3.38 2.17 25.13
CA ASP A 115 -4.65 1.62 25.62
C ASP A 115 -5.80 2.63 25.41
N ASN A 116 -5.57 3.91 25.69
CA ASN A 116 -6.56 4.97 25.48
C ASN A 116 -6.90 5.16 23.98
N LEU A 117 -5.89 5.07 23.09
CA LEU A 117 -6.09 5.24 21.65
C LEU A 117 -6.81 4.04 21.02
N LEU A 118 -6.59 2.82 21.51
CA LEU A 118 -7.28 1.64 21.01
C LEU A 118 -8.81 1.74 21.14
N GLU A 119 -9.32 2.49 22.13
CA GLU A 119 -10.77 2.71 22.31
C GLU A 119 -11.43 3.46 21.15
N ILE A 120 -10.64 4.21 20.35
CA ILE A 120 -11.12 5.03 19.24
C ILE A 120 -10.62 4.53 17.88
N THR A 121 -10.19 3.28 17.78
CA THR A 121 -9.71 2.67 16.52
C THR A 121 -10.62 1.57 15.98
N ASP A 122 -11.88 1.51 16.40
CA ASP A 122 -12.86 0.55 15.87
C ASP A 122 -13.33 0.95 14.47
N PRO A 123 -13.01 0.19 13.40
CA PRO A 123 -13.39 0.51 12.04
C PRO A 123 -14.91 0.45 11.79
N ASN A 124 -15.69 -0.24 12.65
CA ASN A 124 -17.15 -0.25 12.58
C ASN A 124 -17.75 1.14 12.86
N GLN A 125 -17.03 2.00 13.56
CA GLN A 125 -17.44 3.37 13.86
C GLN A 125 -17.19 4.37 12.70
N ILE A 126 -16.66 3.90 11.58
CA ILE A 126 -16.63 4.65 10.31
C ILE A 126 -17.99 4.45 9.63
N ILE A 127 -18.83 5.47 9.61
CA ILE A 127 -20.17 5.43 9.00
C ILE A 127 -20.08 5.97 7.57
N ILE A 128 -20.57 5.21 6.60
CA ILE A 128 -20.56 5.55 5.18
C ILE A 128 -22.01 5.76 4.72
N ASN A 129 -22.28 6.89 4.05
CA ASN A 129 -23.53 7.16 3.35
C ASN A 129 -23.25 7.17 1.84
N GLU A 130 -23.75 6.16 1.13
CA GLU A 130 -23.51 5.99 -0.30
C GLU A 130 -24.29 7.02 -1.15
N GLU A 131 -25.49 7.42 -0.73
CA GLU A 131 -26.32 8.37 -1.47
C GLU A 131 -25.70 9.77 -1.50
N GLU A 132 -25.14 10.20 -0.36
CA GLU A 132 -24.50 11.51 -0.23
C GLU A 132 -23.01 11.49 -0.54
N GLN A 133 -22.41 10.32 -0.70
CA GLN A 133 -20.96 10.12 -0.76
C GLN A 133 -20.26 10.79 0.43
N SER A 134 -20.77 10.55 1.64
CA SER A 134 -20.26 11.16 2.87
C SER A 134 -19.73 10.12 3.87
N VAL A 135 -18.77 10.55 4.68
CA VAL A 135 -18.10 9.74 5.71
C VAL A 135 -18.23 10.45 7.05
N TYR A 136 -18.64 9.71 8.07
CA TYR A 136 -18.70 10.17 9.45
C TYR A 136 -17.93 9.24 10.38
N LEU A 137 -17.05 9.81 11.19
CA LEU A 137 -16.35 9.11 12.26
C LEU A 137 -17.13 9.31 13.55
N ALA A 138 -17.69 8.24 14.10
CA ALA A 138 -18.70 8.32 15.15
C ALA A 138 -18.17 8.80 16.53
N ARG A 139 -16.85 8.75 16.75
CA ARG A 139 -16.24 9.16 18.02
C ARG A 139 -15.24 10.27 17.80
N LYS A 140 -15.24 11.25 18.72
CA LYS A 140 -14.22 12.30 18.77
C LYS A 140 -12.82 11.68 18.93
N GLY A 141 -11.87 12.16 18.16
CA GLY A 141 -10.47 11.68 18.18
C GLY A 141 -10.18 10.48 17.27
N MET A 142 -11.21 9.85 16.66
CA MET A 142 -10.96 8.91 15.57
C MET A 142 -10.23 9.58 14.41
N ALA A 143 -9.42 8.81 13.70
CA ALA A 143 -8.80 9.27 12.47
C ALA A 143 -8.57 8.10 11.50
N ILE A 144 -8.86 8.32 10.24
CA ILE A 144 -8.54 7.40 9.15
C ILE A 144 -7.09 7.63 8.71
N ASN A 145 -6.39 6.52 8.47
CA ASN A 145 -5.10 6.51 7.80
C ASN A 145 -5.15 5.52 6.62
N LEU A 146 -4.90 6.02 5.42
CA LEU A 146 -4.95 5.26 4.17
C LEU A 146 -3.55 4.85 3.67
N GLY A 147 -2.51 5.07 4.46
CA GLY A 147 -1.11 4.83 4.06
C GLY A 147 -0.80 3.40 3.64
N ALA A 148 -1.59 2.42 4.11
CA ALA A 148 -1.49 1.02 3.72
C ALA A 148 -2.26 0.64 2.44
N LEU A 149 -2.96 1.59 1.79
CA LEU A 149 -3.82 1.31 0.62
C LEU A 149 -3.62 2.30 -0.52
N ALA A 150 -3.29 3.54 -0.17
CA ALA A 150 -3.33 4.67 -1.11
C ALA A 150 -2.46 4.46 -2.34
N LYS A 151 -1.25 3.93 -2.19
CA LYS A 151 -0.33 3.73 -3.33
C LYS A 151 -0.89 2.74 -4.34
N GLY A 152 -1.43 1.61 -3.89
CA GLY A 152 -2.04 0.62 -4.75
C GLY A 152 -3.25 1.17 -5.50
N TYR A 153 -4.13 1.87 -4.79
CA TYR A 153 -5.30 2.49 -5.40
C TYR A 153 -4.94 3.57 -6.42
N ILE A 154 -3.97 4.43 -6.10
CA ILE A 154 -3.45 5.45 -7.03
C ILE A 154 -2.84 4.79 -8.27
N ALA A 155 -2.07 3.71 -8.10
CA ALA A 155 -1.48 3.00 -9.24
C ALA A 155 -2.54 2.46 -10.19
N ASP A 156 -3.65 1.90 -9.65
CA ASP A 156 -4.77 1.42 -10.46
C ASP A 156 -5.44 2.57 -11.24
N LEU A 157 -5.72 3.71 -10.60
CA LEU A 157 -6.28 4.90 -11.26
C LEU A 157 -5.35 5.45 -12.35
N MET A 158 -4.05 5.46 -12.11
CA MET A 158 -3.07 5.91 -13.08
C MET A 158 -3.01 5.02 -14.32
N ILE A 159 -3.07 3.70 -14.15
CA ILE A 159 -3.13 2.76 -15.29
C ILE A 159 -4.41 3.01 -16.12
N GLU A 160 -5.54 3.25 -15.47
CA GLU A 160 -6.77 3.60 -16.19
C GLU A 160 -6.63 4.90 -16.99
N TYR A 161 -5.99 5.92 -16.38
CA TYR A 161 -5.68 7.17 -17.07
C TYR A 161 -4.79 6.93 -18.30
N LEU A 162 -3.67 6.22 -18.13
CA LEU A 162 -2.74 5.95 -19.23
C LEU A 162 -3.41 5.19 -20.39
N LYS A 163 -4.24 4.18 -20.08
CA LYS A 163 -5.02 3.45 -21.09
C LYS A 163 -6.01 4.35 -21.83
N LYS A 164 -6.72 5.25 -21.12
CA LYS A 164 -7.64 6.24 -21.72
C LYS A 164 -6.92 7.22 -22.64
N ARG A 165 -5.62 7.48 -22.41
CA ARG A 165 -4.76 8.31 -23.27
C ARG A 165 -4.13 7.52 -24.44
N GLY A 166 -4.52 6.25 -24.62
CA GLY A 166 -4.05 5.41 -25.72
C GLY A 166 -2.66 4.80 -25.50
N VAL A 167 -2.17 4.74 -24.26
CA VAL A 167 -0.92 4.03 -23.94
C VAL A 167 -1.20 2.52 -23.88
N ASP A 168 -0.49 1.75 -24.69
CA ASP A 168 -0.69 0.29 -24.81
C ASP A 168 0.02 -0.50 -23.69
N ALA A 169 1.17 -0.01 -23.24
CA ALA A 169 1.97 -0.71 -22.25
C ALA A 169 2.82 0.24 -21.41
N GLY A 170 2.98 -0.09 -20.13
CA GLY A 170 3.77 0.69 -19.19
C GLY A 170 3.91 0.03 -17.84
N LEU A 171 4.68 0.70 -16.97
CA LEU A 171 4.91 0.29 -15.59
C LEU A 171 4.90 1.52 -14.69
N ILE A 172 4.23 1.39 -13.56
CA ILE A 172 4.22 2.37 -12.48
C ILE A 172 4.86 1.74 -11.26
N ASN A 173 5.82 2.44 -10.65
CA ASN A 173 6.45 2.05 -9.39
C ASN A 173 6.28 3.17 -8.38
N LEU A 174 5.42 2.97 -7.39
CA LEU A 174 5.18 3.90 -6.29
C LEU A 174 5.93 3.47 -5.02
N GLY A 175 7.27 3.57 -5.06
CA GLY A 175 8.10 3.26 -3.90
C GLY A 175 8.13 1.77 -3.53
N GLY A 176 8.14 0.88 -4.53
CA GLY A 176 8.15 -0.58 -4.36
C GLY A 176 6.78 -1.23 -4.54
N ASN A 177 5.69 -0.45 -4.62
CA ASN A 177 4.43 -0.90 -5.18
C ASN A 177 4.51 -0.79 -6.69
N VAL A 178 4.62 -1.91 -7.39
CA VAL A 178 4.81 -1.98 -8.84
C VAL A 178 3.55 -2.51 -9.50
N LEU A 179 3.07 -1.80 -10.53
CA LEU A 179 1.96 -2.24 -11.38
C LEU A 179 2.37 -2.10 -12.84
N ALA A 180 2.27 -3.18 -13.60
CA ALA A 180 2.59 -3.21 -15.01
C ALA A 180 1.37 -3.59 -15.86
N PHE A 181 1.27 -3.00 -17.05
CA PHE A 181 0.23 -3.33 -18.03
C PHE A 181 0.81 -3.42 -19.45
N GLY A 182 0.14 -4.21 -20.28
CA GLY A 182 0.59 -4.47 -21.65
C GLY A 182 1.93 -5.20 -21.73
N ASP A 183 2.48 -5.25 -22.90
CA ASP A 183 3.68 -6.02 -23.25
C ASP A 183 4.96 -5.24 -22.98
N ALA A 184 5.91 -5.83 -22.27
CA ALA A 184 7.26 -5.31 -22.13
C ALA A 184 8.06 -5.54 -23.42
N LYS A 185 7.77 -4.74 -24.45
CA LYS A 185 8.28 -4.91 -25.83
C LYS A 185 9.81 -4.92 -25.97
N HIS A 186 10.55 -4.56 -24.91
CA HIS A 186 12.01 -4.65 -24.84
C HIS A 186 12.52 -6.03 -24.38
N ASN A 187 11.63 -6.93 -23.94
CA ASN A 187 11.94 -8.29 -23.55
C ASN A 187 11.34 -9.28 -24.58
N GLN A 188 12.07 -10.35 -24.90
CA GLN A 188 11.61 -11.35 -25.90
C GLN A 188 10.33 -12.07 -25.48
N ASP A 189 10.14 -12.33 -24.19
CA ASP A 189 8.97 -12.98 -23.62
C ASP A 189 7.83 -12.00 -23.29
N LEU A 190 8.00 -10.72 -23.61
CA LEU A 190 7.05 -9.63 -23.36
C LEU A 190 6.68 -9.41 -21.89
N MET A 191 7.42 -10.01 -20.94
CA MET A 191 7.19 -9.88 -19.51
C MET A 191 7.99 -8.72 -18.90
N TRP A 192 7.35 -7.99 -17.97
CA TRP A 192 8.02 -7.02 -17.12
C TRP A 192 8.79 -7.75 -16.03
N ARG A 193 10.04 -7.35 -15.79
CA ARG A 193 10.97 -7.97 -14.83
C ARG A 193 10.87 -7.26 -13.50
N ILE A 194 10.42 -7.96 -12.44
CA ILE A 194 10.31 -7.41 -11.10
C ILE A 194 11.17 -8.22 -10.13
N GLY A 195 12.14 -7.57 -9.50
CA GLY A 195 12.98 -8.18 -8.49
C GLY A 195 12.25 -8.31 -7.15
N ILE A 196 12.30 -9.49 -6.53
CA ILE A 196 11.87 -9.70 -5.15
C ILE A 196 13.01 -9.28 -4.23
N GLN A 197 12.81 -8.20 -3.47
CA GLN A 197 13.83 -7.57 -2.62
C GLN A 197 14.42 -8.56 -1.61
N ASN A 198 15.74 -8.55 -1.49
CA ASN A 198 16.43 -9.21 -0.37
C ASN A 198 16.32 -8.33 0.89
N PRO A 199 15.62 -8.74 1.95
CA PRO A 199 15.39 -7.92 3.14
C PRO A 199 16.65 -7.69 3.99
N VAL A 200 17.70 -8.47 3.80
CA VAL A 200 18.98 -8.36 4.55
C VAL A 200 20.02 -7.53 3.81
N GLU A 201 19.72 -7.09 2.59
CA GLU A 201 20.61 -6.28 1.77
C GLU A 201 20.03 -4.89 1.47
N THR A 202 20.89 -4.02 0.95
CA THR A 202 20.47 -2.68 0.53
C THR A 202 19.44 -2.74 -0.61
N ARG A 203 18.58 -1.74 -0.65
CA ARG A 203 17.53 -1.64 -1.69
C ARG A 203 18.14 -1.74 -3.10
N GLY A 204 17.48 -2.55 -3.95
CA GLY A 204 17.97 -2.86 -5.30
C GLY A 204 18.62 -4.22 -5.45
N ASN A 205 19.04 -4.86 -4.34
CA ASN A 205 19.47 -6.25 -4.34
C ASN A 205 18.24 -7.16 -4.20
N HIS A 206 18.11 -8.12 -5.09
CA HIS A 206 16.94 -9.01 -5.11
C HIS A 206 17.35 -10.49 -5.05
N LEU A 207 16.51 -11.29 -4.43
CA LEU A 207 16.72 -12.75 -4.30
C LEU A 207 16.55 -13.45 -5.64
N PHE A 208 15.53 -13.07 -6.38
CA PHE A 208 15.22 -13.55 -7.72
C PHE A 208 14.30 -12.57 -8.44
N THR A 209 14.12 -12.79 -9.73
CA THR A 209 13.26 -11.96 -10.58
C THR A 209 12.03 -12.75 -10.97
N ILE A 210 10.87 -12.09 -10.98
CA ILE A 210 9.63 -12.62 -11.55
C ILE A 210 9.21 -11.84 -12.78
N GLY A 211 8.58 -12.53 -13.73
CA GLY A 211 7.94 -11.92 -14.89
C GLY A 211 6.46 -11.70 -14.63
N ILE A 212 6.00 -10.49 -14.90
CA ILE A 212 4.58 -10.16 -14.79
C ILE A 212 4.07 -9.50 -16.07
N ARG A 213 2.76 -9.62 -16.31
CA ARG A 213 2.05 -8.96 -17.39
C ARG A 213 0.62 -8.65 -16.91
N ASN A 214 0.19 -7.39 -16.99
CA ASN A 214 -1.10 -6.94 -16.46
C ASN A 214 -1.32 -7.33 -14.99
N GLN A 215 -0.28 -7.20 -14.20
CA GLN A 215 -0.29 -7.56 -12.79
C GLN A 215 0.52 -6.54 -11.98
N SER A 216 0.28 -6.56 -10.69
CA SER A 216 1.00 -5.80 -9.70
C SER A 216 1.85 -6.73 -8.82
N VAL A 217 2.94 -6.18 -8.27
CA VAL A 217 3.74 -6.77 -7.20
C VAL A 217 3.85 -5.72 -6.11
N VAL A 218 3.25 -5.99 -4.98
CA VAL A 218 3.26 -5.09 -3.81
C VAL A 218 3.96 -5.79 -2.66
N THR A 219 4.93 -5.12 -2.07
CA THR A 219 5.71 -5.67 -0.96
C THR A 219 5.58 -4.80 0.28
N SER A 220 5.17 -5.41 1.39
CA SER A 220 5.32 -4.86 2.74
C SER A 220 6.51 -5.50 3.43
N GLY A 221 7.35 -4.70 4.10
CA GLY A 221 8.55 -5.20 4.77
C GLY A 221 8.92 -4.39 6.01
N ILE A 222 9.38 -5.09 7.06
CA ILE A 222 9.78 -4.47 8.34
C ILE A 222 11.02 -3.59 8.22
N TYR A 223 11.80 -3.76 7.17
CA TYR A 223 13.04 -3.02 6.89
C TYR A 223 12.82 -1.63 6.26
N GLU A 224 11.62 -1.35 5.75
CA GLU A 224 11.33 -0.10 5.03
C GLU A 224 11.35 1.13 5.94
N ARG A 225 10.69 1.05 7.09
CA ARG A 225 10.66 2.11 8.10
C ARG A 225 10.72 1.51 9.49
N ASN A 226 11.70 1.91 10.25
CA ASN A 226 11.89 1.46 11.62
C ASN A 226 12.48 2.55 12.50
N HIS A 227 12.42 2.34 13.81
CA HIS A 227 13.02 3.17 14.84
C HIS A 227 13.64 2.27 15.89
N THR A 228 14.86 2.55 16.31
CA THR A 228 15.54 1.80 17.38
C THR A 228 15.68 2.68 18.60
N GLU A 229 15.14 2.23 19.72
CA GLU A 229 15.23 2.90 21.02
C GLU A 229 15.54 1.87 22.12
N ASN A 230 16.51 2.17 22.98
CA ASN A 230 16.95 1.29 24.07
C ASN A 230 17.28 -0.16 23.63
N GLY A 231 17.86 -0.32 22.43
CA GLY A 231 18.25 -1.63 21.88
C GLY A 231 17.08 -2.44 21.29
N LYS A 232 15.85 -1.93 21.31
CA LYS A 232 14.69 -2.54 20.69
C LYS A 232 14.32 -1.79 19.41
N THR A 233 14.09 -2.54 18.31
CA THR A 233 13.68 -1.99 17.02
C THR A 233 12.18 -2.13 16.85
N TYR A 234 11.52 -1.03 16.43
CA TYR A 234 10.10 -0.92 16.18
C TYR A 234 9.89 -0.58 14.72
N HIS A 235 9.21 -1.42 13.97
CA HIS A 235 8.85 -1.17 12.57
C HIS A 235 7.43 -0.60 12.45
N HIS A 236 7.13 -0.01 11.29
CA HIS A 236 5.89 0.74 11.05
C HIS A 236 4.64 -0.12 10.84
N ILE A 237 4.76 -1.43 10.71
CA ILE A 237 3.61 -2.34 10.53
C ILE A 237 3.05 -2.67 11.90
N LEU A 238 1.93 -2.02 12.25
CA LEU A 238 1.33 -2.09 13.57
C LEU A 238 0.24 -3.16 13.65
N ASN A 239 0.18 -3.83 14.78
CA ASN A 239 -0.93 -4.72 15.11
C ASN A 239 -2.12 -3.87 15.61
N PRO A 240 -3.27 -3.87 14.92
CA PRO A 240 -4.42 -3.03 15.29
C PRO A 240 -5.07 -3.43 16.61
N LYS A 241 -4.79 -4.63 17.14
CA LYS A 241 -5.33 -5.09 18.42
C LYS A 241 -4.48 -4.65 19.61
N THR A 242 -3.16 -4.51 19.41
CA THR A 242 -2.24 -4.15 20.50
C THR A 242 -1.72 -2.74 20.39
N GLY A 243 -1.79 -2.10 19.22
CA GLY A 243 -1.24 -0.78 18.93
C GLY A 243 0.29 -0.75 18.84
N TYR A 244 0.97 -1.89 18.95
CA TYR A 244 2.42 -2.03 18.82
C TYR A 244 2.79 -2.67 17.48
N PRO A 245 4.07 -2.55 17.04
CA PRO A 245 4.55 -3.31 15.89
C PRO A 245 4.24 -4.79 16.00
N VAL A 246 3.89 -5.40 14.86
CA VAL A 246 3.61 -6.85 14.78
C VAL A 246 4.85 -7.64 15.19
N GLU A 247 4.71 -8.62 16.05
CA GLU A 247 5.77 -9.60 16.33
C GLU A 247 5.67 -10.73 15.29
N THR A 248 6.67 -10.85 14.44
CA THR A 248 6.67 -11.79 13.32
C THR A 248 8.09 -12.16 12.89
N ASN A 249 8.23 -13.34 12.30
CA ASN A 249 9.44 -13.76 11.60
C ASN A 249 9.40 -13.44 10.10
N VAL A 250 8.32 -12.83 9.61
CA VAL A 250 8.20 -12.34 8.23
C VAL A 250 8.97 -11.03 8.10
N ALA A 251 10.05 -11.02 7.30
CA ALA A 251 10.77 -9.81 6.96
C ALA A 251 10.11 -9.05 5.82
N GLY A 252 9.60 -9.76 4.82
CA GLY A 252 8.88 -9.19 3.69
C GLY A 252 7.80 -10.13 3.18
N LEU A 253 6.66 -9.56 2.82
CA LEU A 253 5.54 -10.22 2.17
C LEU A 253 5.23 -9.48 0.88
N SER A 254 5.40 -10.17 -0.26
CA SER A 254 5.05 -9.67 -1.59
C SER A 254 3.77 -10.34 -2.06
N ILE A 255 2.81 -9.56 -2.53
CA ILE A 255 1.58 -10.04 -3.16
C ILE A 255 1.63 -9.72 -4.65
N ILE A 256 1.31 -10.72 -5.46
CA ILE A 256 1.13 -10.59 -6.91
C ILE A 256 -0.38 -10.65 -7.16
N SER A 257 -0.94 -9.63 -7.82
CA SER A 257 -2.39 -9.49 -8.03
C SER A 257 -2.69 -8.77 -9.34
N ARG A 258 -3.94 -8.75 -9.78
CA ARG A 258 -4.34 -7.98 -10.98
C ARG A 258 -4.45 -6.50 -10.70
N LYS A 259 -5.00 -6.13 -9.53
CA LYS A 259 -5.10 -4.74 -9.06
C LYS A 259 -4.04 -4.48 -7.99
N SER A 260 -3.44 -3.32 -8.04
CA SER A 260 -2.41 -2.96 -7.07
C SER A 260 -2.99 -2.70 -5.67
N VAL A 261 -4.23 -2.21 -5.58
CA VAL A 261 -4.92 -2.06 -4.30
C VAL A 261 -5.13 -3.41 -3.59
N ASP A 262 -5.38 -4.50 -4.33
CA ASP A 262 -5.49 -5.85 -3.75
C ASP A 262 -4.15 -6.29 -3.13
N GLY A 263 -3.04 -5.96 -3.77
CA GLY A 263 -1.70 -6.20 -3.24
C GLY A 263 -1.49 -5.51 -1.89
N GLU A 264 -1.85 -4.24 -1.76
CA GLU A 264 -1.78 -3.49 -0.49
C GLU A 264 -2.70 -4.06 0.59
N ILE A 265 -3.93 -4.44 0.20
CA ILE A 265 -4.90 -5.05 1.10
C ILE A 265 -4.34 -6.34 1.69
N TRP A 266 -3.88 -7.24 0.84
CA TRP A 266 -3.47 -8.58 1.27
C TRP A 266 -2.12 -8.58 1.97
N THR A 267 -1.14 -7.76 1.55
CA THR A 267 0.09 -7.60 2.32
C THR A 267 -0.21 -7.13 3.75
N THR A 268 -1.10 -6.16 3.93
CA THR A 268 -1.41 -5.59 5.24
C THR A 268 -2.29 -6.52 6.09
N ARG A 269 -3.31 -7.14 5.49
CA ARG A 269 -4.21 -8.07 6.22
C ARG A 269 -3.49 -9.29 6.76
N LEU A 270 -2.46 -9.75 6.06
CA LEU A 270 -1.80 -11.03 6.33
C LEU A 270 -0.50 -10.90 7.13
N PHE A 271 0.14 -9.74 7.15
CA PHE A 271 1.51 -9.58 7.65
C PHE A 271 1.74 -10.08 9.08
N GLY A 272 0.72 -10.01 9.92
CA GLY A 272 0.79 -10.46 11.32
C GLY A 272 0.41 -11.92 11.56
N LYS A 273 0.13 -12.69 10.51
CA LYS A 273 -0.24 -14.11 10.62
C LYS A 273 0.99 -15.01 10.51
N ASP A 274 0.83 -16.27 10.96
CA ASP A 274 1.83 -17.30 10.73
C ASP A 274 1.99 -17.62 9.24
N ILE A 275 3.20 -17.97 8.81
CA ILE A 275 3.52 -18.25 7.39
C ILE A 275 2.58 -19.30 6.80
N LYS A 276 2.26 -20.35 7.56
CA LYS A 276 1.34 -21.40 7.12
C LYS A 276 -0.05 -20.83 6.82
N ASP A 277 -0.55 -19.98 7.71
CA ASP A 277 -1.89 -19.37 7.56
C ASP A 277 -1.92 -18.38 6.39
N ILE A 278 -0.83 -17.64 6.17
CA ILE A 278 -0.69 -16.77 5.00
C ILE A 278 -0.78 -17.58 3.71
N LEU A 279 -0.01 -18.66 3.58
CA LEU A 279 0.00 -19.52 2.39
C LEU A 279 -1.36 -20.18 2.15
N GLU A 280 -1.99 -20.68 3.21
CA GLU A 280 -3.31 -21.30 3.13
C GLU A 280 -4.38 -20.30 2.68
N GLU A 281 -4.41 -19.11 3.26
CA GLU A 281 -5.38 -18.07 2.89
C GLU A 281 -5.18 -17.60 1.46
N VAL A 282 -3.92 -17.33 1.04
CA VAL A 282 -3.63 -16.86 -0.32
C VAL A 282 -3.93 -17.93 -1.37
N ASN A 283 -3.64 -19.21 -1.11
CA ASN A 283 -3.99 -20.29 -2.04
C ASN A 283 -5.50 -20.45 -2.28
N ASN A 284 -6.34 -19.90 -1.39
CA ASN A 284 -7.80 -19.88 -1.55
C ASN A 284 -8.33 -18.61 -2.24
N LEU A 285 -7.45 -17.64 -2.55
CA LEU A 285 -7.84 -16.41 -3.23
C LEU A 285 -7.66 -16.57 -4.76
N PRO A 286 -8.65 -16.14 -5.55
CA PRO A 286 -8.51 -16.17 -7.00
C PRO A 286 -7.49 -15.10 -7.46
N ASP A 287 -6.62 -15.48 -8.39
CA ASP A 287 -5.68 -14.59 -9.09
C ASP A 287 -4.68 -13.84 -8.15
N ILE A 288 -4.45 -14.36 -6.94
CA ILE A 288 -3.50 -13.79 -5.98
C ILE A 288 -2.44 -14.83 -5.63
N GLU A 289 -1.18 -14.42 -5.71
CA GLU A 289 -0.03 -15.21 -5.30
C GLU A 289 0.81 -14.43 -4.29
N CYS A 290 1.60 -15.13 -3.49
CA CYS A 290 2.51 -14.47 -2.57
C CYS A 290 3.92 -15.08 -2.54
N VAL A 291 4.86 -14.20 -2.18
CA VAL A 291 6.24 -14.56 -1.78
C VAL A 291 6.47 -14.00 -0.39
N ILE A 292 6.95 -14.86 0.51
CA ILE A 292 7.28 -14.53 1.90
C ILE A 292 8.79 -14.73 2.08
N VAL A 293 9.46 -13.70 2.61
CA VAL A 293 10.86 -13.80 3.01
C VAL A 293 10.94 -13.62 4.52
N THR A 294 11.60 -14.54 5.21
CA THR A 294 11.72 -14.47 6.68
C THR A 294 12.95 -13.65 7.11
N THR A 295 13.00 -13.32 8.39
CA THR A 295 14.14 -12.66 9.02
C THR A 295 15.42 -13.52 9.00
N GLU A 296 15.28 -14.85 8.77
CA GLU A 296 16.40 -15.79 8.59
C GLU A 296 16.78 -15.97 7.11
N GLY A 297 16.13 -15.25 6.18
CA GLY A 297 16.36 -15.36 4.74
C GLY A 297 15.71 -16.57 4.06
N LYS A 298 14.85 -17.34 4.75
CA LYS A 298 14.08 -18.42 4.13
C LYS A 298 12.99 -17.83 3.26
N VAL A 299 12.73 -18.47 2.11
CA VAL A 299 11.71 -18.04 1.14
C VAL A 299 10.60 -19.07 1.06
N TYR A 300 9.35 -18.60 1.15
CA TYR A 300 8.15 -19.39 0.94
C TYR A 300 7.30 -18.69 -0.14
N TYR A 301 6.54 -19.45 -0.90
CA TYR A 301 5.68 -18.89 -1.95
C TYR A 301 4.52 -19.84 -2.28
N THR A 302 3.46 -19.29 -2.84
CA THR A 302 2.34 -20.06 -3.41
C THR A 302 2.72 -20.67 -4.76
N SER A 303 2.07 -21.74 -5.16
CA SER A 303 2.48 -22.56 -6.33
C SER A 303 2.55 -21.80 -7.64
N GLY A 304 1.65 -20.83 -7.87
CA GLY A 304 1.62 -20.05 -9.10
C GLY A 304 2.76 -19.02 -9.25
N VAL A 305 3.61 -18.87 -8.23
CA VAL A 305 4.84 -18.05 -8.34
C VAL A 305 5.91 -18.77 -9.17
N LEU A 306 5.97 -20.11 -9.13
CA LEU A 306 7.00 -20.89 -9.85
C LEU A 306 7.00 -20.59 -11.35
N ASP A 307 5.82 -20.48 -11.95
CA ASP A 307 5.66 -20.20 -13.37
C ASP A 307 6.04 -18.75 -13.75
N LYS A 308 6.29 -17.91 -12.76
CA LYS A 308 6.67 -16.50 -12.93
C LYS A 308 8.15 -16.24 -12.71
N ILE A 309 8.88 -17.17 -12.10
CA ILE A 309 10.33 -17.01 -11.86
C ILE A 309 11.08 -17.00 -13.19
N ILE A 310 11.92 -15.99 -13.35
CA ILE A 310 12.78 -15.84 -14.52
C ILE A 310 14.21 -16.16 -14.11
N CYS A 311 14.81 -17.11 -14.81
CA CYS A 311 16.20 -17.53 -14.63
C CYS A 311 17.18 -16.62 -15.36
#